data_8192e0a0f62aae5e27276258605d6fab
#
_entry.id   8192e0a0f62aae5e27276258605d6fab
#
_cell.length_a   1.000
_cell.length_b   1.000
_cell.length_c   1.000
_cell.angle_alpha   90.00
_cell.angle_beta   90.00
_cell.angle_gamma   90.00
#
_symmetry.space_group_name_H-M   'P 1'
#
loop_
_entity.id
_entity.type
_entity.pdbx_description
1 polymer ?
#
loop_
_entity_poly.entity_id
_entity_poly.type
_entity_poly.pdbx_seq_one_letter_code
_entity_poly.pdbx_strand_id
1 'polypeptide(L)'
;EVHSSWGTFEWILRDAFECGYRVGIVGSSDGHKGRPGAEYPGDSQFGSYGGLTCHLLPQLDRDTFFDAFRNRRHYATTGARIYMDVTARLGDQTLQIGDIVSTDLNHLDLDFDIIGTAPIERVDIFNGLDLVRTIRPWHDQTALSRLRVTCAGQHYRGRGRLVKWDVSANLTDGKINRINAINFWNPNRQPTQISATEAAWKTVTTGGASSVDFWLDDAALASQINVQTNFESISASVADIDETGITVDCGGMDIRLHIERLPAILESASLSGEQSFALAAGTEQRLYVRVTQEDGHQAWSSPIYVAKA
;
A
#
# COMPACT_ATOMS: atom_id res chain seq x y z
N GLU A 1 -8.70 -12.87 -0.13
CA GLU A 1 -7.24 -12.72 0.05
C GLU A 1 -6.75 -11.61 -0.85
N VAL A 2 -6.22 -10.52 -0.25
CA VAL A 2 -5.71 -9.37 -1.01
C VAL A 2 -4.22 -9.48 -1.31
N HIS A 3 -3.50 -10.33 -0.59
CA HIS A 3 -2.06 -10.48 -0.75
C HIS A 3 -1.56 -11.88 -0.39
N SER A 4 -0.65 -12.39 -1.22
CA SER A 4 0.10 -13.63 -0.97
C SER A 4 1.47 -13.56 -1.65
N SER A 5 2.26 -14.64 -1.60
CA SER A 5 3.51 -14.75 -2.37
C SER A 5 3.30 -14.69 -3.90
N TRP A 6 2.06 -14.79 -4.36
CA TRP A 6 1.68 -14.66 -5.77
C TRP A 6 1.47 -13.22 -6.24
N GLY A 7 1.28 -12.28 -5.31
CA GLY A 7 1.06 -10.88 -5.63
C GLY A 7 0.09 -10.17 -4.70
N THR A 8 -0.28 -8.95 -5.09
CA THR A 8 -1.27 -8.12 -4.41
C THR A 8 -2.51 -7.99 -5.31
N PHE A 9 -3.69 -8.24 -4.77
CA PHE A 9 -4.93 -8.42 -5.52
C PHE A 9 -6.05 -7.51 -5.02
N GLU A 10 -5.80 -6.22 -4.84
CA GLU A 10 -6.82 -5.26 -4.40
C GLU A 10 -8.04 -5.22 -5.34
N TRP A 11 -7.89 -5.59 -6.60
CA TRP A 11 -9.00 -5.73 -7.54
C TRP A 11 -10.08 -6.73 -7.07
N ILE A 12 -9.72 -7.72 -6.22
CA ILE A 12 -10.70 -8.65 -5.61
C ILE A 12 -11.66 -7.90 -4.68
N LEU A 13 -11.17 -6.88 -3.96
CA LEU A 13 -12.02 -6.03 -3.13
C LEU A 13 -12.97 -5.21 -3.98
N ARG A 14 -12.48 -4.67 -5.11
CA ARG A 14 -13.31 -3.96 -6.08
C ARG A 14 -14.47 -4.85 -6.53
N ASP A 15 -14.16 -6.04 -7.05
CA ASP A 15 -15.18 -6.99 -7.51
C ASP A 15 -16.17 -7.36 -6.40
N ALA A 16 -15.68 -7.61 -5.17
CA ALA A 16 -16.53 -7.94 -4.04
C ALA A 16 -17.50 -6.80 -3.68
N PHE A 17 -17.01 -5.56 -3.67
CA PHE A 17 -17.84 -4.40 -3.37
C PHE A 17 -18.85 -4.07 -4.48
N GLU A 18 -18.45 -4.20 -5.76
CA GLU A 18 -19.35 -4.07 -6.91
C GLU A 18 -20.47 -5.12 -6.90
N CYS A 19 -20.15 -6.33 -6.47
CA CYS A 19 -21.15 -7.40 -6.26
C CYS A 19 -21.99 -7.24 -4.97
N GLY A 20 -21.75 -6.21 -4.16
CA GLY A 20 -22.46 -5.96 -2.90
C GLY A 20 -22.08 -6.91 -1.77
N TYR A 21 -20.94 -7.59 -1.85
CA TYR A 21 -20.49 -8.51 -0.80
C TYR A 21 -19.90 -7.75 0.38
N ARG A 22 -20.18 -8.24 1.59
CA ARG A 22 -19.62 -7.75 2.86
C ARG A 22 -18.53 -8.71 3.32
N VAL A 23 -17.32 -8.49 2.81
CA VAL A 23 -16.16 -9.36 3.02
C VAL A 23 -15.26 -8.87 4.15
N GLY A 24 -14.47 -9.77 4.74
CA GLY A 24 -13.28 -9.46 5.51
C GLY A 24 -12.03 -9.59 4.64
N ILE A 25 -10.92 -8.98 5.07
CA ILE A 25 -9.68 -8.92 4.30
C ILE A 25 -8.64 -9.82 4.96
N VAL A 26 -8.10 -10.78 4.20
CA VAL A 26 -7.04 -11.69 4.63
C VAL A 26 -5.83 -11.58 3.72
N GLY A 27 -4.65 -11.84 4.30
CA GLY A 27 -3.40 -12.11 3.60
C GLY A 27 -2.88 -13.48 4.01
N SER A 28 -2.21 -14.19 3.11
CA SER A 28 -1.58 -15.45 3.44
C SER A 28 -0.31 -15.67 2.64
N SER A 29 0.47 -16.68 2.97
CA SER A 29 1.67 -16.97 2.18
C SER A 29 1.31 -17.60 0.84
N ASP A 30 0.33 -18.50 0.80
CA ASP A 30 0.06 -19.35 -0.37
C ASP A 30 1.34 -19.95 -0.98
N GLY A 31 2.34 -20.15 -0.12
CA GLY A 31 3.66 -20.62 -0.49
C GLY A 31 3.66 -22.12 -0.70
N HIS A 32 4.54 -22.58 -1.61
CA HIS A 32 4.65 -24.01 -1.98
C HIS A 32 5.95 -24.64 -1.45
N LYS A 33 6.52 -24.09 -0.37
CA LYS A 33 7.80 -24.55 0.19
C LYS A 33 7.66 -25.40 1.47
N GLY A 34 6.42 -25.68 1.91
CA GLY A 34 6.18 -26.43 3.12
C GLY A 34 6.63 -25.73 4.41
N ARG A 35 6.64 -24.40 4.42
CA ARG A 35 7.08 -23.55 5.56
C ARG A 35 5.94 -22.61 5.97
N PRO A 36 4.93 -23.08 6.69
CA PRO A 36 3.83 -22.22 7.15
C PRO A 36 4.36 -21.04 7.97
N GLY A 37 3.92 -19.81 7.62
CA GLY A 37 4.32 -18.59 8.31
C GLY A 37 5.75 -18.11 8.04
N ALA A 38 6.47 -18.72 7.10
CA ALA A 38 7.87 -18.39 6.79
C ALA A 38 8.15 -18.33 5.29
N GLU A 39 7.35 -17.55 4.55
CA GLU A 39 7.64 -17.29 3.14
C GLU A 39 8.64 -16.13 3.02
N TYR A 40 9.67 -16.32 2.21
CA TYR A 40 10.73 -15.34 2.02
C TYR A 40 10.62 -14.61 0.69
N PRO A 41 11.07 -13.35 0.63
CA PRO A 41 11.32 -12.68 -0.65
C PRO A 41 12.52 -13.33 -1.38
N GLY A 42 12.58 -13.11 -2.69
CA GLY A 42 13.72 -13.50 -3.51
C GLY A 42 13.77 -14.96 -3.89
N ASP A 43 13.35 -15.85 -3.03
CA ASP A 43 13.21 -17.28 -3.32
C ASP A 43 11.81 -17.67 -3.79
N SER A 44 10.87 -16.77 -3.76
CA SER A 44 9.55 -16.98 -4.33
C SER A 44 9.64 -16.93 -5.86
N GLN A 45 9.32 -18.02 -6.50
CA GLN A 45 9.15 -18.02 -7.96
C GLN A 45 7.93 -17.20 -8.42
N PHE A 46 7.15 -16.68 -7.47
CA PHE A 46 5.90 -15.96 -7.72
C PHE A 46 6.05 -14.44 -7.64
N GLY A 47 7.18 -13.93 -7.17
CA GLY A 47 7.52 -12.50 -7.27
C GLY A 47 6.99 -11.60 -6.17
N SER A 48 6.57 -12.14 -5.02
CA SER A 48 6.06 -11.36 -3.89
C SER A 48 6.43 -11.98 -2.55
N TYR A 49 6.36 -11.21 -1.47
CA TYR A 49 6.45 -11.72 -0.10
C TYR A 49 5.19 -12.50 0.27
N GLY A 50 5.29 -13.44 1.21
CA GLY A 50 4.10 -14.09 1.78
C GLY A 50 3.34 -13.14 2.70
N GLY A 51 2.02 -13.10 2.57
CA GLY A 51 1.15 -12.32 3.44
C GLY A 51 0.92 -12.96 4.80
N LEU A 52 0.42 -12.16 5.74
CA LEU A 52 -0.06 -12.61 7.05
C LEU A 52 -1.47 -12.09 7.29
N THR A 53 -2.24 -12.84 8.08
CA THR A 53 -3.51 -12.37 8.67
C THR A 53 -3.35 -12.24 10.16
N CYS A 54 -3.65 -11.07 10.71
CA CYS A 54 -3.79 -10.87 12.14
C CYS A 54 -5.26 -11.00 12.53
N HIS A 55 -5.56 -11.87 13.49
CA HIS A 55 -6.90 -12.04 14.05
C HIS A 55 -6.99 -11.34 15.40
N LEU A 56 -8.04 -10.54 15.61
CA LEU A 56 -8.35 -9.89 16.86
C LEU A 56 -9.13 -10.88 17.73
N LEU A 57 -8.46 -11.46 18.72
CA LEU A 57 -8.97 -12.54 19.57
C LEU A 57 -8.94 -12.13 21.05
N PRO A 58 -9.97 -12.44 21.85
CA PRO A 58 -9.91 -12.30 23.30
C PRO A 58 -8.95 -13.31 23.95
N GLN A 59 -8.79 -14.47 23.33
CA GLN A 59 -7.84 -15.53 23.71
C GLN A 59 -7.49 -16.39 22.50
N LEU A 60 -6.35 -17.08 22.54
CA LEU A 60 -5.90 -17.92 21.44
C LEU A 60 -6.40 -19.36 21.64
N ASP A 61 -7.58 -19.64 21.12
CA ASP A 61 -8.13 -20.98 21.00
C ASP A 61 -8.91 -21.17 19.68
N ARG A 62 -9.36 -22.37 19.42
CA ARG A 62 -10.03 -22.73 18.16
C ARG A 62 -11.35 -22.00 17.97
N ASP A 63 -12.16 -21.91 19.00
CA ASP A 63 -13.53 -21.39 18.90
C ASP A 63 -13.51 -19.89 18.71
N THR A 64 -12.73 -19.17 19.50
CA THR A 64 -12.52 -17.72 19.33
C THR A 64 -11.86 -17.37 17.99
N PHE A 65 -10.96 -18.23 17.48
CA PHE A 65 -10.39 -18.05 16.14
C PHE A 65 -11.47 -18.09 15.06
N PHE A 66 -12.33 -19.13 15.05
CA PHE A 66 -13.39 -19.24 14.05
C PHE A 66 -14.47 -18.17 14.20
N ASP A 67 -14.75 -17.74 15.42
CA ASP A 67 -15.68 -16.64 15.66
C ASP A 67 -15.13 -15.33 15.14
N ALA A 68 -13.86 -15.02 15.39
CA ALA A 68 -13.21 -13.85 14.84
C ALA A 68 -13.17 -13.90 13.30
N PHE A 69 -12.85 -15.05 12.72
CA PHE A 69 -12.81 -15.23 11.27
C PHE A 69 -14.20 -15.01 10.64
N ARG A 70 -15.27 -15.61 11.19
CA ARG A 70 -16.65 -15.42 10.70
C ARG A 70 -17.14 -13.99 10.84
N ASN A 71 -16.72 -13.29 11.91
CA ASN A 71 -17.07 -11.90 12.18
C ASN A 71 -16.11 -10.90 11.52
N ARG A 72 -15.18 -11.36 10.67
CA ARG A 72 -14.22 -10.50 9.96
C ARG A 72 -13.33 -9.68 10.90
N ARG A 73 -13.09 -10.15 12.13
CA ARG A 73 -12.21 -9.56 13.14
C ARG A 73 -10.75 -9.82 12.81
N HIS A 74 -10.31 -9.39 11.64
CA HIS A 74 -8.96 -9.61 11.16
C HIS A 74 -8.54 -8.56 10.13
N TYR A 75 -7.24 -8.43 9.94
CA TYR A 75 -6.65 -7.61 8.92
C TYR A 75 -5.49 -8.33 8.22
N ALA A 76 -5.15 -7.90 7.01
CA ALA A 76 -4.09 -8.49 6.20
C ALA A 76 -2.83 -7.64 6.24
N THR A 77 -1.65 -8.27 6.09
CA THR A 77 -0.39 -7.58 5.80
C THR A 77 0.37 -8.26 4.67
N THR A 78 1.36 -7.57 4.10
CA THR A 78 2.29 -8.12 3.10
C THR A 78 3.46 -8.89 3.73
N GLY A 79 3.31 -9.39 4.95
CA GLY A 79 4.30 -10.20 5.66
C GLY A 79 5.01 -9.48 6.82
N ALA A 80 4.96 -8.16 6.89
CA ALA A 80 5.40 -7.41 8.07
C ALA A 80 4.34 -7.50 9.18
N ARG A 81 4.79 -7.55 10.45
CA ARG A 81 3.90 -7.61 11.62
C ARG A 81 3.46 -6.22 12.05
N ILE A 82 2.82 -5.51 11.14
CA ILE A 82 2.23 -4.21 11.41
C ILE A 82 1.07 -4.39 12.39
N TYR A 83 1.06 -3.64 13.50
CA TYR A 83 -0.09 -3.52 14.37
C TYR A 83 -1.08 -2.50 13.81
N MET A 84 -2.36 -2.85 13.84
CA MET A 84 -3.43 -1.97 13.35
C MET A 84 -4.67 -2.17 14.22
N ASP A 85 -5.10 -1.09 14.88
CA ASP A 85 -6.39 -0.98 15.56
C ASP A 85 -7.24 0.04 14.79
N VAL A 86 -8.40 -0.40 14.32
CA VAL A 86 -9.34 0.45 13.57
C VAL A 86 -10.73 0.24 14.13
N THR A 87 -11.32 1.31 14.61
CA THR A 87 -12.66 1.34 15.21
C THR A 87 -13.50 2.45 14.61
N ALA A 88 -14.81 2.43 14.84
CA ALA A 88 -15.67 3.56 14.50
C ALA A 88 -16.64 3.86 15.64
N ARG A 89 -16.80 5.15 15.95
CA ARG A 89 -17.77 5.65 16.93
C ARG A 89 -19.07 6.02 16.25
N LEU A 90 -20.15 5.35 16.65
CA LEU A 90 -21.50 5.58 16.14
C LEU A 90 -22.43 5.92 17.31
N GLY A 91 -22.60 7.21 17.63
CA GLY A 91 -23.21 7.65 18.87
C GLY A 91 -22.42 7.15 20.07
N ASP A 92 -23.08 6.40 20.97
CA ASP A 92 -22.45 5.80 22.16
C ASP A 92 -21.85 4.42 21.89
N GLN A 93 -21.96 3.90 20.67
CA GLN A 93 -21.46 2.58 20.29
C GLN A 93 -20.09 2.68 19.63
N THR A 94 -19.16 1.80 20.05
CA THR A 94 -17.90 1.57 19.34
C THR A 94 -18.01 0.33 18.50
N LEU A 95 -17.80 0.49 17.19
CA LEU A 95 -17.73 -0.58 16.20
C LEU A 95 -16.29 -1.01 15.99
N GLN A 96 -16.09 -2.27 15.68
CA GLN A 96 -14.78 -2.84 15.34
C GLN A 96 -14.75 -3.26 13.86
N ILE A 97 -13.55 -3.48 13.33
CA ILE A 97 -13.39 -4.06 11.99
C ILE A 97 -14.26 -5.30 11.83
N GLY A 98 -14.94 -5.42 10.68
CA GLY A 98 -15.83 -6.52 10.35
C GLY A 98 -17.26 -6.37 10.86
N ASP A 99 -17.59 -5.36 11.67
CA ASP A 99 -18.98 -5.10 12.07
C ASP A 99 -19.85 -4.75 10.87
N ILE A 100 -21.12 -5.19 10.95
CA ILE A 100 -22.18 -4.87 9.99
C ILE A 100 -23.37 -4.36 10.80
N VAL A 101 -23.65 -3.08 10.70
CA VAL A 101 -24.73 -2.42 11.47
C VAL A 101 -25.65 -1.59 10.59
N SER A 102 -26.87 -1.39 11.07
CA SER A 102 -27.81 -0.40 10.50
C SER A 102 -28.12 0.67 11.54
N THR A 103 -28.31 1.92 11.10
CA THR A 103 -28.49 3.05 11.99
C THR A 103 -29.36 4.15 11.39
N ASP A 104 -30.02 4.93 12.26
CA ASP A 104 -30.69 6.18 11.90
C ASP A 104 -29.82 7.43 12.15
N LEU A 105 -28.61 7.26 12.73
CA LEU A 105 -27.69 8.36 12.99
C LEU A 105 -27.15 8.95 11.68
N ASN A 106 -26.78 10.23 11.71
CA ASN A 106 -26.32 10.97 10.53
C ASN A 106 -24.80 11.07 10.40
N HIS A 107 -24.09 10.51 11.37
CA HIS A 107 -22.66 10.72 11.51
C HIS A 107 -21.98 9.56 12.20
N LEU A 108 -20.75 9.25 11.80
CA LEU A 108 -19.82 8.37 12.49
C LEU A 108 -18.39 8.90 12.37
N ASP A 109 -17.54 8.57 13.33
CA ASP A 109 -16.09 8.84 13.29
C ASP A 109 -15.31 7.53 13.23
N LEU A 110 -14.44 7.41 12.24
CA LEU A 110 -13.48 6.33 12.12
C LEU A 110 -12.20 6.75 12.83
N ASP A 111 -11.73 5.91 13.75
CA ASP A 111 -10.47 6.07 14.48
C ASP A 111 -9.48 4.97 14.07
N PHE A 112 -8.19 5.29 14.00
CA PHE A 112 -7.16 4.30 13.80
C PHE A 112 -5.91 4.57 14.65
N ASP A 113 -5.26 3.49 15.07
CA ASP A 113 -3.94 3.51 15.71
C ASP A 113 -3.08 2.42 15.07
N ILE A 114 -1.93 2.83 14.50
CA ILE A 114 -1.07 1.97 13.71
C ILE A 114 0.36 2.05 14.24
N ILE A 115 0.98 0.88 14.42
CA ILE A 115 2.41 0.76 14.74
C ILE A 115 3.06 -0.12 13.69
N GLY A 116 3.94 0.46 12.91
CA GLY A 116 4.72 -0.20 11.87
C GLY A 116 5.95 -0.92 12.41
N THR A 117 6.51 -1.79 11.58
CA THR A 117 7.84 -2.40 11.77
C THR A 117 8.95 -1.57 11.13
N ALA A 118 8.57 -0.57 10.34
CA ALA A 118 9.39 0.46 9.72
C ALA A 118 8.62 1.80 9.74
N PRO A 119 9.25 2.93 9.44
CA PRO A 119 8.57 4.22 9.35
C PRO A 119 7.34 4.17 8.44
N ILE A 120 6.28 4.83 8.88
CA ILE A 120 5.03 4.92 8.10
C ILE A 120 5.18 5.99 7.04
N GLU A 121 4.92 5.64 5.79
CA GLU A 121 4.87 6.57 4.68
C GLU A 121 3.51 7.27 4.62
N ARG A 122 2.42 6.50 4.67
CA ARG A 122 1.05 7.03 4.65
C ARG A 122 0.03 6.04 5.17
N VAL A 123 -1.09 6.61 5.56
CA VAL A 123 -2.33 5.89 5.86
C VAL A 123 -3.41 6.40 4.93
N ASP A 124 -4.01 5.49 4.18
CA ASP A 124 -5.10 5.74 3.25
C ASP A 124 -6.41 5.25 3.86
N ILE A 125 -7.42 6.12 3.91
CA ILE A 125 -8.76 5.82 4.40
C ILE A 125 -9.69 5.66 3.21
N PHE A 126 -10.41 4.56 3.15
CA PHE A 126 -11.31 4.21 2.06
C PHE A 126 -12.77 4.08 2.53
N ASN A 127 -13.67 4.40 1.61
CA ASN A 127 -15.07 4.04 1.68
C ASN A 127 -15.44 3.22 0.43
N GLY A 128 -15.48 1.91 0.58
CA GLY A 128 -15.61 1.01 -0.56
C GLY A 128 -14.45 1.18 -1.55
N LEU A 129 -14.72 1.69 -2.75
CA LEU A 129 -13.70 1.90 -3.78
C LEU A 129 -13.06 3.28 -3.73
N ASP A 130 -13.65 4.22 -3.00
CA ASP A 130 -13.23 5.60 -2.98
C ASP A 130 -12.14 5.83 -1.93
N LEU A 131 -11.00 6.35 -2.35
CA LEU A 131 -9.99 6.92 -1.46
C LEU A 131 -10.52 8.25 -0.92
N VAL A 132 -10.86 8.27 0.38
CA VAL A 132 -11.44 9.44 1.04
C VAL A 132 -10.35 10.42 1.46
N ARG A 133 -9.25 9.88 2.03
CA ARG A 133 -8.16 10.69 2.55
C ARG A 133 -6.86 9.90 2.64
N THR A 134 -5.75 10.58 2.35
CA THR A 134 -4.39 10.12 2.67
C THR A 134 -3.84 10.98 3.80
N ILE A 135 -3.31 10.35 4.83
CA ILE A 135 -2.65 11.00 5.97
C ILE A 135 -1.19 10.58 5.97
N ARG A 136 -0.28 11.56 6.06
CA ARG A 136 1.16 11.36 6.12
C ARG A 136 1.70 11.84 7.47
N PRO A 137 2.70 11.14 8.08
CA PRO A 137 3.23 11.50 9.39
C PRO A 137 4.24 12.66 9.38
N TRP A 138 4.26 13.48 8.34
CA TRP A 138 5.13 14.66 8.24
C TRP A 138 4.34 15.92 7.93
N HIS A 139 4.94 17.08 8.18
CA HIS A 139 4.32 18.39 8.00
C HIS A 139 4.52 18.91 6.57
N ASP A 140 3.62 19.77 6.10
CA ASP A 140 3.69 20.44 4.79
C ASP A 140 4.99 21.25 4.57
N GLN A 141 5.68 21.65 5.66
CA GLN A 141 6.95 22.39 5.60
C GLN A 141 8.18 21.46 5.59
N THR A 142 8.01 20.15 5.64
CA THR A 142 9.13 19.20 5.59
C THR A 142 9.74 19.22 4.19
N ALA A 143 11.06 19.42 4.10
CA ALA A 143 11.76 19.42 2.82
C ALA A 143 11.68 18.04 2.15
N LEU A 144 11.13 18.01 0.93
CA LEU A 144 11.05 16.82 0.11
C LEU A 144 12.30 16.71 -0.76
N SER A 145 13.27 15.91 -0.37
CA SER A 145 14.58 15.78 -1.02
C SER A 145 14.90 14.37 -1.54
N ARG A 146 13.95 13.43 -1.42
CA ARG A 146 14.04 12.09 -1.95
C ARG A 146 12.98 11.89 -3.04
N LEU A 147 13.40 11.41 -4.20
CA LEU A 147 12.47 10.95 -5.24
C LEU A 147 12.24 9.45 -5.10
N ARG A 148 10.99 9.03 -5.25
CA ARG A 148 10.63 7.63 -5.42
C ARG A 148 10.05 7.41 -6.79
N VAL A 149 10.62 6.45 -7.53
CA VAL A 149 10.08 5.95 -8.80
C VAL A 149 9.47 4.58 -8.55
N THR A 150 8.19 4.44 -8.83
CA THR A 150 7.39 3.25 -8.56
C THR A 150 6.84 2.66 -9.85
N CYS A 151 7.10 1.37 -10.03
CA CYS A 151 6.47 0.50 -11.01
C CYS A 151 5.41 -0.34 -10.31
N ALA A 152 4.18 -0.41 -10.82
CA ALA A 152 3.09 -1.14 -10.18
C ALA A 152 2.18 -1.86 -11.17
N GLY A 153 1.34 -2.76 -10.66
CA GLY A 153 0.27 -3.39 -11.41
C GLY A 153 0.58 -4.78 -11.95
N GLN A 154 -0.34 -5.28 -12.78
CA GLN A 154 -0.28 -6.61 -13.39
C GLN A 154 -0.93 -6.61 -14.78
N HIS A 155 -0.60 -7.60 -15.63
CA HIS A 155 -1.17 -7.66 -16.98
C HIS A 155 -2.67 -7.98 -16.97
N TYR A 156 -3.07 -8.99 -16.22
CA TYR A 156 -4.46 -9.48 -16.15
C TYR A 156 -4.69 -10.36 -14.92
N ARG A 157 -5.94 -10.75 -14.68
CA ARG A 157 -6.31 -11.73 -13.65
C ARG A 157 -5.78 -13.12 -14.01
N GLY A 158 -5.41 -13.91 -13.03
CA GLY A 158 -4.99 -15.30 -13.24
C GLY A 158 -3.49 -15.49 -13.43
N ARG A 159 -3.09 -16.61 -14.00
CA ARG A 159 -1.67 -16.97 -14.22
C ARG A 159 -1.03 -16.12 -15.31
N GLY A 160 0.27 -15.90 -15.23
CA GLY A 160 1.02 -15.11 -16.22
C GLY A 160 0.85 -13.59 -16.08
N ARG A 161 0.27 -13.13 -14.97
CA ARG A 161 0.01 -11.72 -14.67
C ARG A 161 1.24 -10.84 -14.47
N LEU A 162 2.42 -11.46 -14.33
CA LEU A 162 3.68 -10.79 -14.02
C LEU A 162 4.05 -9.77 -15.10
N VAL A 163 4.34 -8.54 -14.66
CA VAL A 163 4.87 -7.45 -15.48
C VAL A 163 6.37 -7.38 -15.28
N LYS A 164 7.12 -7.38 -16.37
CA LYS A 164 8.58 -7.16 -16.37
C LYS A 164 8.87 -5.72 -16.71
N TRP A 165 9.63 -5.08 -15.86
CA TRP A 165 10.05 -3.69 -16.00
C TRP A 165 11.53 -3.61 -16.33
N ASP A 166 11.86 -2.76 -17.30
CA ASP A 166 13.22 -2.33 -17.63
C ASP A 166 13.22 -0.80 -17.55
N VAL A 167 13.94 -0.25 -16.59
CA VAL A 167 13.79 1.15 -16.20
C VAL A 167 15.14 1.83 -16.18
N SER A 168 15.19 3.06 -16.68
CA SER A 168 16.31 4.00 -16.50
C SER A 168 15.79 5.34 -16.00
N ALA A 169 16.57 6.00 -15.15
CA ALA A 169 16.32 7.35 -14.68
C ALA A 169 17.56 8.20 -14.89
N ASN A 170 17.38 9.41 -15.45
CA ASN A 170 18.45 10.33 -15.75
C ASN A 170 18.08 11.75 -15.31
N LEU A 171 18.98 12.40 -14.58
CA LEU A 171 18.91 13.81 -14.22
C LEU A 171 19.69 14.65 -15.22
N THR A 172 19.19 15.82 -15.57
CA THR A 172 19.91 16.74 -16.48
C THR A 172 21.09 17.45 -15.81
N ASP A 173 21.06 17.58 -14.48
CA ASP A 173 22.11 18.21 -13.67
C ASP A 173 22.08 17.67 -12.23
N GLY A 174 23.13 17.95 -11.45
CA GLY A 174 23.24 17.55 -10.06
C GLY A 174 23.74 16.12 -9.88
N LYS A 175 23.39 15.50 -8.73
CA LYS A 175 23.92 14.21 -8.34
C LYS A 175 22.92 13.35 -7.57
N ILE A 176 22.88 12.09 -7.91
CA ILE A 176 22.27 11.03 -7.13
C ILE A 176 23.27 10.61 -6.05
N ASN A 177 22.99 10.95 -4.79
CA ASN A 177 23.88 10.64 -3.67
C ASN A 177 23.74 9.18 -3.21
N ARG A 178 22.51 8.64 -3.30
CA ARG A 178 22.17 7.29 -2.85
C ARG A 178 20.97 6.76 -3.63
N ILE A 179 20.96 5.47 -3.88
CA ILE A 179 19.79 4.73 -4.39
C ILE A 179 19.43 3.60 -3.45
N ASN A 180 18.16 3.24 -3.37
CA ASN A 180 17.68 2.11 -2.59
C ASN A 180 16.49 1.43 -3.28
N ALA A 181 16.52 0.10 -3.33
CA ALA A 181 15.39 -0.69 -3.83
C ALA A 181 14.34 -0.90 -2.74
N ILE A 182 13.07 -0.73 -3.08
CA ILE A 182 11.93 -0.95 -2.20
C ILE A 182 11.07 -2.06 -2.80
N ASN A 183 10.79 -3.08 -2.00
CA ASN A 183 9.92 -4.18 -2.34
C ASN A 183 10.31 -4.92 -3.64
N PHE A 184 11.62 -5.09 -3.88
CA PHE A 184 12.08 -5.91 -4.99
C PHE A 184 11.90 -7.39 -4.66
N TRP A 185 11.24 -8.13 -5.57
CA TRP A 185 11.00 -9.56 -5.40
C TRP A 185 12.27 -10.41 -5.27
N ASN A 186 13.38 -9.94 -5.85
CA ASN A 186 14.68 -10.57 -5.76
C ASN A 186 15.69 -9.60 -5.13
N PRO A 187 16.05 -9.80 -3.85
CA PRO A 187 16.96 -8.90 -3.15
C PRO A 187 18.39 -8.86 -3.72
N ASN A 188 18.76 -9.83 -4.57
CA ASN A 188 20.05 -9.84 -5.27
C ASN A 188 20.05 -9.00 -6.57
N ARG A 189 18.89 -8.53 -7.02
CA ARG A 189 18.77 -7.67 -8.21
C ARG A 189 18.56 -6.23 -7.79
N GLN A 190 19.65 -5.59 -7.40
CA GLN A 190 19.63 -4.20 -6.97
C GLN A 190 19.71 -3.25 -8.17
N PRO A 191 19.17 -2.01 -8.05
CA PRO A 191 19.39 -0.95 -9.03
C PRO A 191 20.88 -0.62 -9.14
N THR A 192 21.32 -0.26 -10.35
CA THR A 192 22.72 0.10 -10.63
C THR A 192 22.79 1.61 -10.90
N GLN A 193 23.63 2.31 -10.14
CA GLN A 193 23.99 3.69 -10.46
C GLN A 193 25.05 3.67 -11.57
N ILE A 194 24.69 4.16 -12.75
CA ILE A 194 25.52 4.16 -13.96
C ILE A 194 26.53 5.32 -13.91
N SER A 195 26.07 6.48 -13.49
CA SER A 195 26.86 7.71 -13.34
C SER A 195 26.41 8.53 -12.15
N ALA A 196 26.90 9.73 -12.00
CA ALA A 196 26.43 10.66 -10.98
C ALA A 196 24.95 11.05 -11.16
N THR A 197 24.47 11.04 -12.41
CA THR A 197 23.11 11.49 -12.77
C THR A 197 22.20 10.37 -13.28
N GLU A 198 22.72 9.13 -13.42
CA GLU A 198 21.98 8.07 -14.10
C GLU A 198 21.94 6.79 -13.26
N ALA A 199 20.76 6.14 -13.23
CA ALA A 199 20.57 4.82 -12.66
C ALA A 199 19.66 3.96 -13.56
N ALA A 200 19.85 2.64 -13.51
CA ALA A 200 19.02 1.68 -14.23
C ALA A 200 18.73 0.44 -13.37
N TRP A 201 17.57 -0.18 -13.63
CA TRP A 201 17.18 -1.40 -12.93
C TRP A 201 16.16 -2.22 -13.71
N LYS A 202 16.06 -3.49 -13.31
CA LYS A 202 15.00 -4.39 -13.78
C LYS A 202 14.26 -4.94 -12.59
N THR A 203 12.94 -4.91 -12.66
CA THR A 203 12.10 -5.47 -11.61
C THR A 203 10.88 -6.15 -12.19
N VAL A 204 10.06 -6.76 -11.32
CA VAL A 204 8.79 -7.37 -11.70
C VAL A 204 7.71 -6.96 -10.72
N THR A 205 6.47 -6.86 -11.19
CA THR A 205 5.29 -6.65 -10.36
C THR A 205 4.22 -7.68 -10.68
N THR A 206 3.40 -7.98 -9.67
CA THR A 206 2.28 -8.94 -9.76
C THR A 206 1.06 -8.37 -9.02
N GLY A 207 0.65 -7.13 -9.41
CA GLY A 207 -0.44 -6.39 -8.79
C GLY A 207 -0.02 -5.45 -7.65
N GLY A 208 1.14 -5.70 -7.03
CA GLY A 208 1.75 -4.77 -6.07
C GLY A 208 2.67 -3.75 -6.75
N ALA A 209 3.52 -3.12 -5.95
CA ALA A 209 4.48 -2.11 -6.37
C ALA A 209 5.91 -2.53 -6.06
N SER A 210 6.84 -2.04 -6.88
CA SER A 210 8.29 -2.14 -6.69
C SER A 210 8.88 -0.77 -7.02
N SER A 211 9.71 -0.21 -6.12
CA SER A 211 10.17 1.17 -6.23
C SER A 211 11.67 1.29 -6.08
N VAL A 212 12.20 2.43 -6.55
CA VAL A 212 13.57 2.87 -6.29
C VAL A 212 13.55 4.28 -5.73
N ASP A 213 14.19 4.46 -4.59
CA ASP A 213 14.39 5.76 -3.95
C ASP A 213 15.73 6.36 -4.37
N PHE A 214 15.72 7.67 -4.62
CA PHE A 214 16.86 8.48 -5.00
C PHE A 214 17.02 9.64 -4.00
N TRP A 215 18.13 9.70 -3.27
CA TRP A 215 18.51 10.87 -2.50
C TRP A 215 19.36 11.80 -3.37
N LEU A 216 18.87 13.01 -3.56
CA LEU A 216 19.41 13.99 -4.49
C LEU A 216 20.19 15.09 -3.77
N ASP A 217 21.14 15.71 -4.44
CA ASP A 217 21.72 16.98 -3.99
C ASP A 217 20.85 18.19 -4.41
N ASP A 218 21.22 19.39 -3.94
CA ASP A 218 20.45 20.59 -4.21
C ASP A 218 20.39 20.97 -5.71
N ALA A 219 21.45 20.68 -6.48
CA ALA A 219 21.46 20.93 -7.91
C ALA A 219 20.50 19.99 -8.65
N ALA A 220 20.45 18.72 -8.25
CA ALA A 220 19.50 17.75 -8.79
C ALA A 220 18.05 18.12 -8.47
N LEU A 221 17.77 18.69 -7.29
CA LEU A 221 16.43 19.17 -6.93
C LEU A 221 15.94 20.31 -7.83
N ALA A 222 16.83 21.07 -8.45
CA ALA A 222 16.51 22.14 -9.40
C ALA A 222 16.55 21.66 -10.88
N SER A 223 16.84 20.38 -11.14
CA SER A 223 17.02 19.83 -12.48
C SER A 223 15.75 19.19 -13.05
N GLN A 224 15.86 18.65 -14.27
CA GLN A 224 14.85 17.78 -14.86
C GLN A 224 15.20 16.31 -14.59
N ILE A 225 14.18 15.48 -14.37
CA ILE A 225 14.31 14.04 -14.37
C ILE A 225 13.58 13.42 -15.57
N ASN A 226 14.23 12.45 -16.22
CA ASN A 226 13.64 11.62 -17.24
C ASN A 226 13.66 10.18 -16.77
N VAL A 227 12.48 9.58 -16.59
CA VAL A 227 12.33 8.17 -16.27
C VAL A 227 11.76 7.47 -17.49
N GLN A 228 12.48 6.48 -18.00
CA GLN A 228 12.09 5.70 -19.17
C GLN A 228 11.83 4.26 -18.74
N THR A 229 10.74 3.68 -19.23
CA THR A 229 10.45 2.24 -19.08
C THR A 229 10.24 1.58 -20.44
N ASN A 230 10.08 0.26 -20.43
CA ASN A 230 9.65 -0.49 -21.61
C ASN A 230 8.15 -0.32 -21.94
N PHE A 231 7.43 0.53 -21.21
CA PHE A 231 6.02 0.90 -21.48
C PHE A 231 5.92 2.38 -21.81
N GLU A 232 6.09 3.23 -20.81
CA GLU A 232 5.89 4.68 -20.88
C GLU A 232 7.06 5.40 -20.23
N SER A 233 7.05 6.74 -20.30
CA SER A 233 8.08 7.60 -19.72
C SER A 233 7.47 8.79 -18.97
N ILE A 234 8.23 9.31 -17.98
CA ILE A 234 7.95 10.57 -17.31
C ILE A 234 9.14 11.50 -17.52
N SER A 235 8.86 12.74 -17.94
CA SER A 235 9.83 13.83 -18.00
C SER A 235 9.25 15.02 -17.25
N ALA A 236 9.91 15.45 -16.17
CA ALA A 236 9.40 16.51 -15.31
C ALA A 236 10.55 17.27 -14.63
N SER A 237 10.27 18.52 -14.24
CA SER A 237 11.11 19.25 -13.27
C SER A 237 11.00 18.56 -11.92
N VAL A 238 12.11 18.25 -11.28
CA VAL A 238 12.11 17.67 -9.92
C VAL A 238 11.41 18.60 -8.93
N ALA A 239 11.53 19.91 -9.11
CA ALA A 239 10.89 20.90 -8.25
C ALA A 239 9.36 20.88 -8.34
N ASP A 240 8.81 20.47 -9.48
CA ASP A 240 7.35 20.43 -9.72
C ASP A 240 6.70 19.09 -9.25
N ILE A 241 7.51 18.13 -8.84
CA ILE A 241 7.01 16.88 -8.27
C ILE A 241 6.78 17.09 -6.77
N ASP A 242 5.58 16.84 -6.30
CA ASP A 242 5.20 16.89 -4.89
C ASP A 242 5.03 15.48 -4.28
N GLU A 243 4.44 15.39 -3.10
CA GLU A 243 4.13 14.14 -2.42
C GLU A 243 2.94 13.36 -3.05
N THR A 244 2.16 13.99 -3.93
CA THR A 244 1.11 13.31 -4.71
C THR A 244 1.65 12.75 -6.00
N GLY A 245 2.71 13.32 -6.52
CA GLY A 245 3.50 12.87 -7.63
C GLY A 245 2.81 12.92 -8.99
N ILE A 246 3.45 12.27 -9.95
CA ILE A 246 2.99 12.15 -11.34
C ILE A 246 2.79 10.66 -11.64
N THR A 247 1.62 10.32 -12.15
CA THR A 247 1.28 8.94 -12.57
C THR A 247 1.03 8.87 -14.06
N VAL A 248 1.61 7.87 -14.72
CA VAL A 248 1.33 7.53 -16.11
C VAL A 248 0.77 6.12 -16.17
N ASP A 249 -0.40 5.98 -16.80
CA ASP A 249 -1.05 4.69 -17.06
C ASP A 249 -0.30 3.95 -18.19
N CYS A 250 0.11 2.73 -17.90
CA CYS A 250 0.78 1.83 -18.83
C CYS A 250 -0.14 0.68 -19.29
N GLY A 251 -1.45 0.76 -18.99
CA GLY A 251 -2.46 -0.22 -19.38
C GLY A 251 -2.61 -1.39 -18.42
N GLY A 252 -3.08 -2.53 -18.93
CA GLY A 252 -3.27 -3.75 -18.14
C GLY A 252 -4.28 -3.59 -16.99
N MET A 253 -3.94 -4.16 -15.84
CA MET A 253 -4.67 -3.96 -14.59
C MET A 253 -3.80 -3.11 -13.65
N ASP A 254 -4.01 -1.80 -13.69
CA ASP A 254 -3.26 -0.80 -12.93
C ASP A 254 -1.73 -0.84 -13.20
N ILE A 255 -1.29 -1.24 -14.41
CA ILE A 255 0.12 -1.09 -14.79
C ILE A 255 0.38 0.40 -14.90
N ARG A 256 1.25 0.92 -14.03
CA ARG A 256 1.54 2.35 -13.98
C ARG A 256 2.98 2.62 -13.58
N LEU A 257 3.50 3.69 -14.12
CA LEU A 257 4.71 4.35 -13.67
C LEU A 257 4.31 5.56 -12.83
N HIS A 258 4.88 5.68 -11.64
CA HIS A 258 4.61 6.79 -10.73
C HIS A 258 5.91 7.36 -10.19
N ILE A 259 5.97 8.67 -10.03
CA ILE A 259 7.08 9.36 -9.39
C ILE A 259 6.55 10.37 -8.38
N GLU A 260 7.10 10.36 -7.16
CA GLU A 260 6.71 11.24 -6.07
C GLU A 260 7.93 11.73 -5.29
N ARG A 261 7.78 12.83 -4.55
CA ARG A 261 8.82 13.33 -3.64
C ARG A 261 8.45 13.03 -2.20
N LEU A 262 9.45 12.61 -1.45
CA LEU A 262 9.35 12.25 -0.04
C LEU A 262 10.39 13.00 0.78
N PRO A 263 10.22 13.12 2.11
CA PRO A 263 11.29 13.54 3.01
C PRO A 263 12.53 12.67 2.87
N ALA A 264 13.70 13.21 3.12
CA ALA A 264 14.95 12.44 3.10
C ALA A 264 14.90 11.23 4.03
N ILE A 265 14.25 11.39 5.18
CA ILE A 265 14.07 10.39 6.23
C ILE A 265 12.62 10.45 6.71
N LEU A 266 12.00 9.30 6.86
CA LEU A 266 10.75 9.15 7.60
C LEU A 266 11.09 8.67 9.02
N GLU A 267 10.62 9.38 10.03
CA GLU A 267 11.03 9.14 11.42
C GLU A 267 10.01 8.30 12.20
N SER A 268 8.72 8.48 11.90
CA SER A 268 7.66 7.89 12.72
C SER A 268 7.26 6.50 12.23
N ALA A 269 7.41 5.51 13.09
CA ALA A 269 6.85 4.17 12.89
C ALA A 269 5.43 4.03 13.47
N SER A 270 4.82 5.10 13.98
CA SER A 270 3.45 5.09 14.46
C SER A 270 2.65 6.28 13.92
N LEU A 271 1.36 6.05 13.69
CA LEU A 271 0.43 7.08 13.27
C LEU A 271 -0.98 6.75 13.76
N SER A 272 -1.57 7.69 14.49
CA SER A 272 -2.97 7.65 14.91
C SER A 272 -3.73 8.80 14.26
N GLY A 273 -5.02 8.61 14.03
CA GLY A 273 -5.85 9.65 13.44
C GLY A 273 -7.32 9.31 13.44
N GLU A 274 -8.11 10.28 12.99
CA GLU A 274 -9.56 10.15 12.86
C GLU A 274 -10.07 10.71 11.54
N GLN A 275 -11.21 10.20 11.10
CA GLN A 275 -11.94 10.69 9.95
C GLN A 275 -13.44 10.60 10.19
N SER A 276 -14.12 11.74 10.07
CA SER A 276 -15.56 11.83 10.19
C SER A 276 -16.27 11.55 8.86
N PHE A 277 -17.43 10.88 8.95
CA PHE A 277 -18.28 10.55 7.81
C PHE A 277 -19.73 10.95 8.06
N ALA A 278 -20.30 11.67 7.10
CA ALA A 278 -21.73 11.88 7.05
C ALA A 278 -22.43 10.64 6.48
N LEU A 279 -23.52 10.21 7.11
CA LEU A 279 -24.33 9.08 6.68
C LEU A 279 -25.58 9.58 5.95
N ALA A 280 -25.72 9.17 4.67
CA ALA A 280 -26.88 9.50 3.86
C ALA A 280 -27.88 8.34 3.81
N ALA A 281 -29.19 8.63 3.91
CA ALA A 281 -30.23 7.61 3.87
C ALA A 281 -30.15 6.74 2.60
N GLY A 282 -30.37 5.45 2.76
CA GLY A 282 -30.32 4.48 1.67
C GLY A 282 -28.89 4.15 1.17
N THR A 283 -27.82 4.58 1.90
CA THR A 283 -26.44 4.27 1.55
C THR A 283 -25.78 3.34 2.58
N GLU A 284 -24.78 2.60 2.14
CA GLU A 284 -23.92 1.80 3.00
C GLU A 284 -22.48 2.30 2.89
N GLN A 285 -21.90 2.64 4.03
CA GLN A 285 -20.46 2.91 4.15
C GLN A 285 -19.70 1.61 4.32
N ARG A 286 -18.51 1.50 3.72
CA ARG A 286 -17.62 0.32 3.75
C ARG A 286 -16.23 0.82 4.10
N LEU A 287 -16.03 1.14 5.37
CA LEU A 287 -14.87 1.90 5.83
C LEU A 287 -13.71 0.98 6.18
N TYR A 288 -12.58 1.19 5.56
CA TYR A 288 -11.34 0.48 5.91
C TYR A 288 -10.11 1.37 5.73
N VAL A 289 -9.02 0.92 6.33
CA VAL A 289 -7.74 1.64 6.35
C VAL A 289 -6.68 0.76 5.70
N ARG A 290 -5.83 1.39 4.87
CA ARG A 290 -4.60 0.80 4.35
C ARG A 290 -3.41 1.62 4.82
N VAL A 291 -2.42 0.98 5.42
CA VAL A 291 -1.14 1.61 5.74
C VAL A 291 -0.08 1.16 4.73
N THR A 292 0.82 2.08 4.37
CA THR A 292 2.04 1.80 3.61
C THR A 292 3.23 2.28 4.42
N GLN A 293 4.21 1.39 4.62
CA GLN A 293 5.49 1.70 5.25
C GLN A 293 6.54 2.13 4.21
N GLU A 294 7.60 2.77 4.67
CA GLU A 294 8.74 3.23 3.86
C GLU A 294 9.42 2.08 3.09
N ASP A 295 9.45 0.89 3.67
CA ASP A 295 10.01 -0.33 3.09
C ASP A 295 9.09 -1.02 2.06
N GLY A 296 7.92 -0.43 1.80
CA GLY A 296 6.92 -0.92 0.85
C GLY A 296 5.95 -1.96 1.42
N HIS A 297 6.12 -2.37 2.68
CA HIS A 297 5.13 -3.23 3.34
C HIS A 297 3.82 -2.48 3.58
N GLN A 298 2.72 -3.22 3.45
CA GLN A 298 1.35 -2.71 3.60
C GLN A 298 0.51 -3.57 4.53
N ALA A 299 -0.54 -2.96 5.09
CA ALA A 299 -1.61 -3.68 5.77
C ALA A 299 -2.97 -3.07 5.45
N TRP A 300 -4.03 -3.90 5.48
CA TRP A 300 -5.42 -3.55 5.17
C TRP A 300 -6.35 -4.05 6.26
N SER A 301 -7.09 -3.17 6.93
CA SER A 301 -8.15 -3.58 7.88
C SER A 301 -9.33 -4.20 7.13
N SER A 302 -10.02 -5.17 7.75
CA SER A 302 -11.36 -5.54 7.27
C SER A 302 -12.32 -4.36 7.39
N PRO A 303 -13.25 -4.17 6.45
CA PRO A 303 -14.17 -3.04 6.49
C PRO A 303 -15.15 -3.08 7.66
N ILE A 304 -15.53 -1.90 8.16
CA ILE A 304 -16.72 -1.66 8.99
C ILE A 304 -17.84 -1.26 8.04
N TYR A 305 -18.97 -1.99 8.09
CA TYR A 305 -20.12 -1.76 7.24
C TYR A 305 -21.22 -1.07 8.03
N VAL A 306 -21.62 0.13 7.60
CA VAL A 306 -22.66 0.92 8.24
C VAL A 306 -23.70 1.32 7.21
N ALA A 307 -24.90 0.74 7.30
CA ALA A 307 -26.03 1.08 6.46
C ALA A 307 -26.91 2.12 7.18
N LYS A 308 -27.26 3.19 6.49
CA LYS A 308 -28.27 4.14 6.99
C LYS A 308 -29.62 3.77 6.43
N ALA A 309 -30.58 3.56 7.35
CA ALA A 309 -31.98 3.30 7.02
C ALA A 309 -32.66 4.48 6.29
#